data_20faa4e3879a047d3602f2bc7b9a988f
#
_entry.id   20faa4e3879a047d3602f2bc7b9a988f
#
_cell.length_a   1.000
_cell.length_b   1.000
_cell.length_c   1.000
_cell.angle_alpha   90.00
_cell.angle_beta   90.00
_cell.angle_gamma   90.00
#
_symmetry.space_group_name_H-M   'P 1'
#
loop_
_entity.id
_entity.type
_entity.pdbx_description
1 polymer ?
#
loop_
_entity_poly.entity_id
_entity_poly.type
_entity_poly.pdbx_seq_one_letter_code
_entity_poly.pdbx_strand_id
1 'polypeptide(L)'
;MSAPEFTLLFVTVAVGSLFQVSIGFGLGLLAAPVIATLDPSLTPVVVLLLATGVTAAVLALEGGHADVRGAGWALVGRVPGVLGGAALVAVLPARQLAFLVAAVVLTGVAVSLRGFVPRPGRRSVLLAGLISGVMGTATSIGGPPMAMVWQRLSGPKLRSTMSGFFLAGSAMSLATLAATGAVHTDSLRYTALLAPAAAIGVLLARPLSSRLDMRRTRAVAMVLAVASATVLVIQQFL
;
A
#
# COMPACT_ATOMS: atom_id res chain seq x y z
N MET A 1 -14.93 -9.62 14.65
CA MET A 1 -14.80 -8.14 14.77
C MET A 1 -16.11 -7.57 15.31
N SER A 2 -16.02 -6.67 16.30
CA SER A 2 -17.15 -5.90 16.83
C SER A 2 -17.61 -4.81 15.84
N ALA A 3 -18.82 -4.28 16.03
CA ALA A 3 -19.34 -3.19 15.17
C ALA A 3 -18.43 -1.93 15.16
N PRO A 4 -17.89 -1.44 16.31
CA PRO A 4 -16.98 -0.29 16.30
C PRO A 4 -15.65 -0.59 15.59
N GLU A 5 -15.08 -1.79 15.71
CA GLU A 5 -13.87 -2.21 14.99
C GLU A 5 -14.09 -2.22 13.48
N PHE A 6 -15.22 -2.78 13.05
CA PHE A 6 -15.58 -2.78 11.63
C PHE A 6 -15.77 -1.36 11.09
N THR A 7 -16.43 -0.48 11.86
CA THR A 7 -16.61 0.93 11.47
C THR A 7 -15.28 1.65 11.36
N LEU A 8 -14.35 1.45 12.31
CA LEU A 8 -13.00 2.01 12.24
C LEU A 8 -12.28 1.56 10.97
N LEU A 9 -12.33 0.27 10.69
CA LEU A 9 -11.67 -0.31 9.51
C LEU A 9 -12.32 0.20 8.21
N PHE A 10 -13.64 0.30 8.17
CA PHE A 10 -14.38 0.82 7.01
C PHE A 10 -13.97 2.27 6.69
N VAL A 11 -13.94 3.14 7.71
CA VAL A 11 -13.50 4.52 7.55
C VAL A 11 -12.02 4.59 7.13
N THR A 12 -11.17 3.76 7.73
CA THR A 12 -9.74 3.70 7.40
C THR A 12 -9.52 3.30 5.94
N VAL A 13 -10.24 2.29 5.45
CA VAL A 13 -10.18 1.86 4.04
C VAL A 13 -10.68 2.95 3.11
N ALA A 14 -11.79 3.63 3.44
CA ALA A 14 -12.31 4.72 2.62
C ALA A 14 -11.30 5.88 2.51
N VAL A 15 -10.74 6.32 3.64
CA VAL A 15 -9.71 7.39 3.68
C VAL A 15 -8.42 6.95 3.00
N GLY A 16 -7.97 5.71 3.23
CA GLY A 16 -6.78 5.15 2.59
C GLY A 16 -6.93 5.05 1.07
N SER A 17 -8.11 4.67 0.58
CA SER A 17 -8.43 4.62 -0.85
C SER A 17 -8.48 6.02 -1.47
N LEU A 18 -9.05 6.99 -0.77
CA LEU A 18 -9.02 8.40 -1.17
C LEU A 18 -7.56 8.89 -1.33
N PHE A 19 -6.68 8.59 -0.37
CA PHE A 19 -5.26 8.95 -0.48
C PHE A 19 -4.57 8.17 -1.61
N GLN A 20 -4.84 6.89 -1.77
CA GLN A 20 -4.30 6.07 -2.87
C GLN A 20 -4.59 6.71 -4.24
N VAL A 21 -5.82 7.16 -4.46
CA VAL A 21 -6.22 7.84 -5.71
C VAL A 21 -5.58 9.22 -5.83
N SER A 22 -5.52 10.00 -4.74
CA SER A 22 -5.08 11.39 -4.77
C SER A 22 -3.57 11.56 -4.94
N ILE A 23 -2.77 10.74 -4.25
CA ILE A 23 -1.31 10.85 -4.20
C ILE A 23 -0.57 9.63 -4.74
N GLY A 24 -1.31 8.61 -5.24
CA GLY A 24 -0.76 7.40 -5.85
C GLY A 24 -0.41 6.28 -4.88
N PHE A 25 -0.49 6.48 -3.55
CA PHE A 25 -0.29 5.49 -2.50
C PHE A 25 -1.00 5.94 -1.22
N GLY A 26 -1.28 5.03 -0.27
CA GLY A 26 -1.90 5.41 1.00
C GLY A 26 -2.77 4.34 1.61
N LEU A 27 -3.49 3.54 0.80
CA LEU A 27 -4.36 2.49 1.33
C LEU A 27 -3.57 1.53 2.23
N GLY A 28 -2.47 0.94 1.74
CA GLY A 28 -1.63 0.05 2.54
C GLY A 28 -1.02 0.74 3.76
N LEU A 29 -0.61 2.01 3.61
CA LEU A 29 0.02 2.76 4.69
C LEU A 29 -0.91 2.97 5.89
N LEU A 30 -2.21 3.14 5.65
CA LEU A 30 -3.23 3.35 6.68
C LEU A 30 -3.93 2.05 7.10
N ALA A 31 -4.36 1.24 6.14
CA ALA A 31 -5.16 0.07 6.44
C ALA A 31 -4.35 -1.10 7.00
N ALA A 32 -3.09 -1.29 6.56
CA ALA A 32 -2.31 -2.43 7.04
C ALA A 32 -2.05 -2.40 8.55
N PRO A 33 -1.62 -1.29 9.19
CA PRO A 33 -1.46 -1.27 10.64
C PRO A 33 -2.79 -1.48 11.39
N VAL A 34 -3.90 -0.89 10.90
CA VAL A 34 -5.21 -1.02 11.54
C VAL A 34 -5.72 -2.47 11.43
N ILE A 35 -5.60 -3.10 10.26
CA ILE A 35 -5.96 -4.51 10.09
C ILE A 35 -5.08 -5.40 10.97
N ALA A 36 -3.77 -5.18 10.97
CA ALA A 36 -2.84 -5.96 11.79
C ALA A 36 -3.08 -5.81 13.30
N THR A 37 -3.67 -4.69 13.74
CA THR A 37 -4.12 -4.44 15.11
C THR A 37 -5.35 -5.27 15.48
N LEU A 38 -6.30 -5.39 14.54
CA LEU A 38 -7.57 -6.09 14.76
C LEU A 38 -7.44 -7.59 14.51
N ASP A 39 -6.83 -7.96 13.41
CA ASP A 39 -6.58 -9.36 13.02
C ASP A 39 -5.35 -9.45 12.08
N PRO A 40 -4.17 -9.78 12.62
CA PRO A 40 -2.96 -9.89 11.80
C PRO A 40 -3.05 -10.91 10.66
N SER A 41 -3.92 -11.93 10.77
CA SER A 41 -4.08 -13.00 9.77
C SER A 41 -4.67 -12.49 8.45
N LEU A 42 -5.41 -11.38 8.50
CA LEU A 42 -6.00 -10.73 7.31
C LEU A 42 -4.98 -9.90 6.52
N THR A 43 -3.85 -9.56 7.15
CA THR A 43 -2.75 -8.85 6.50
C THR A 43 -1.75 -9.86 5.93
N PRO A 44 -1.25 -9.71 4.69
CA PRO A 44 -1.42 -8.56 3.78
C PRO A 44 -2.57 -8.69 2.76
N VAL A 45 -3.25 -9.83 2.69
CA VAL A 45 -4.11 -10.22 1.57
C VAL A 45 -5.27 -9.25 1.34
N VAL A 46 -6.01 -8.89 2.40
CA VAL A 46 -7.18 -7.98 2.29
C VAL A 46 -6.77 -6.64 1.69
N VAL A 47 -5.67 -6.07 2.17
CA VAL A 47 -5.20 -4.77 1.67
C VAL A 47 -4.75 -4.86 0.21
N LEU A 48 -4.05 -5.94 -0.18
CA LEU A 48 -3.62 -6.16 -1.56
C LEU A 48 -4.81 -6.33 -2.52
N LEU A 49 -5.85 -7.05 -2.11
CA LEU A 49 -7.07 -7.21 -2.90
C LEU A 49 -7.79 -5.87 -3.08
N LEU A 50 -7.99 -5.11 -2.01
CA LEU A 50 -8.58 -3.78 -2.08
C LEU A 50 -7.74 -2.82 -2.93
N ALA A 51 -6.41 -2.82 -2.75
CA ALA A 51 -5.49 -2.01 -3.53
C ALA A 51 -5.54 -2.35 -5.02
N THR A 52 -5.72 -3.64 -5.38
CA THR A 52 -5.91 -4.08 -6.76
C THR A 52 -7.14 -3.42 -7.39
N GLY A 53 -8.27 -3.42 -6.67
CA GLY A 53 -9.50 -2.77 -7.14
C GLY A 53 -9.35 -1.25 -7.29
N VAL A 54 -8.76 -0.59 -6.29
CA VAL A 54 -8.52 0.86 -6.31
C VAL A 54 -7.57 1.26 -7.44
N THR A 55 -6.46 0.56 -7.63
CA THR A 55 -5.48 0.87 -8.69
C THR A 55 -6.03 0.58 -10.08
N ALA A 56 -6.85 -0.46 -10.24
CA ALA A 56 -7.57 -0.74 -11.48
C ALA A 56 -8.53 0.41 -11.83
N ALA A 57 -9.28 0.91 -10.84
CA ALA A 57 -10.16 2.06 -11.03
C ALA A 57 -9.39 3.33 -11.46
N VAL A 58 -8.24 3.63 -10.84
CA VAL A 58 -7.40 4.78 -11.24
C VAL A 58 -6.89 4.62 -12.66
N LEU A 59 -6.44 3.42 -13.06
CA LEU A 59 -5.98 3.17 -14.43
C LEU A 59 -7.09 3.30 -15.46
N ALA A 60 -8.28 2.83 -15.14
CA ALA A 60 -9.45 3.00 -16.03
C ALA A 60 -9.77 4.49 -16.26
N LEU A 61 -9.47 5.35 -15.28
CA LEU A 61 -9.78 6.78 -15.33
C LEU A 61 -8.64 7.64 -15.90
N GLU A 62 -7.38 7.26 -15.67
CA GLU A 62 -6.20 8.09 -15.95
C GLU A 62 -5.06 7.33 -16.68
N GLY A 63 -5.30 6.09 -17.13
CA GLY A 63 -4.25 5.16 -17.60
C GLY A 63 -3.38 5.63 -18.76
N GLY A 64 -3.88 6.54 -19.59
CA GLY A 64 -3.16 7.05 -20.76
C GLY A 64 -1.89 7.87 -20.47
N HIS A 65 -1.61 8.19 -19.20
CA HIS A 65 -0.50 9.06 -18.79
C HIS A 65 0.68 8.30 -18.13
N ALA A 66 0.61 6.96 -18.02
CA ALA A 66 1.60 6.18 -17.30
C ALA A 66 2.98 6.16 -17.97
N ASP A 67 4.07 6.28 -17.18
CA ASP A 67 5.43 5.94 -17.61
C ASP A 67 5.61 4.40 -17.62
N VAL A 68 5.18 3.78 -18.72
CA VAL A 68 5.23 2.33 -18.88
C VAL A 68 6.65 1.77 -18.79
N ARG A 69 7.64 2.52 -19.30
CA ARG A 69 9.05 2.08 -19.29
C ARG A 69 9.63 2.10 -17.88
N GLY A 70 9.37 3.18 -17.13
CA GLY A 70 9.80 3.28 -15.73
C GLY A 70 9.11 2.24 -14.86
N ALA A 71 7.80 2.04 -15.02
CA ALA A 71 7.04 1.01 -14.32
C ALA A 71 7.54 -0.40 -14.64
N GLY A 72 7.88 -0.69 -15.91
CA GLY A 72 8.42 -1.98 -16.33
C GLY A 72 9.74 -2.32 -15.62
N TRP A 73 10.69 -1.38 -15.53
CA TRP A 73 11.93 -1.60 -14.78
C TRP A 73 11.69 -1.80 -13.29
N ALA A 74 10.76 -1.07 -12.70
CA ALA A 74 10.37 -1.25 -11.31
C ALA A 74 9.78 -2.65 -11.07
N LEU A 75 8.94 -3.15 -11.99
CA LEU A 75 8.35 -4.49 -11.92
C LEU A 75 9.42 -5.59 -12.04
N VAL A 76 10.41 -5.43 -12.92
CA VAL A 76 11.54 -6.37 -12.99
C VAL A 76 12.26 -6.47 -11.63
N GLY A 77 12.53 -5.33 -10.99
CA GLY A 77 13.10 -5.33 -9.63
C GLY A 77 12.16 -5.94 -8.59
N ARG A 78 10.84 -5.78 -8.77
CA ARG A 78 9.82 -6.27 -7.84
C ARG A 78 9.71 -7.80 -7.79
N VAL A 79 9.99 -8.51 -8.89
CA VAL A 79 9.88 -9.99 -8.95
C VAL A 79 10.61 -10.67 -7.79
N PRO A 80 11.93 -10.51 -7.61
CA PRO A 80 12.63 -11.13 -6.48
C PRO A 80 12.15 -10.60 -5.13
N GLY A 81 11.69 -9.35 -5.07
CA GLY A 81 11.12 -8.77 -3.86
C GLY A 81 9.83 -9.44 -3.42
N VAL A 82 8.94 -9.77 -4.36
CA VAL A 82 7.68 -10.48 -4.09
C VAL A 82 7.96 -11.86 -3.49
N LEU A 83 8.92 -12.61 -4.06
CA LEU A 83 9.31 -13.92 -3.54
C LEU A 83 9.87 -13.81 -2.12
N GLY A 84 10.75 -12.85 -1.86
CA GLY A 84 11.28 -12.60 -0.52
C GLY A 84 10.20 -12.18 0.48
N GLY A 85 9.26 -11.33 0.08
CA GLY A 85 8.13 -10.91 0.90
C GLY A 85 7.16 -12.06 1.23
N ALA A 86 6.86 -12.92 0.26
CA ALA A 86 6.04 -14.10 0.47
C ALA A 86 6.72 -15.12 1.40
N ALA A 87 8.04 -15.31 1.26
CA ALA A 87 8.82 -16.14 2.18
C ALA A 87 8.75 -15.61 3.63
N LEU A 88 8.82 -14.27 3.82
CA LEU A 88 8.64 -13.68 5.14
C LEU A 88 7.26 -13.98 5.73
N VAL A 89 6.20 -13.86 4.94
CA VAL A 89 4.83 -14.19 5.39
C VAL A 89 4.70 -15.67 5.77
N ALA A 90 5.37 -16.55 5.03
CA ALA A 90 5.30 -18.01 5.28
C ALA A 90 6.05 -18.44 6.54
N VAL A 91 7.12 -17.74 6.92
CA VAL A 91 7.99 -18.18 8.04
C VAL A 91 7.84 -17.35 9.32
N LEU A 92 7.35 -16.11 9.24
CA LEU A 92 7.25 -15.23 10.39
C LEU A 92 5.92 -15.46 11.15
N PRO A 93 5.97 -15.60 12.49
CA PRO A 93 4.77 -15.54 13.32
C PRO A 93 4.03 -14.18 13.18
N ALA A 94 2.72 -14.20 13.42
CA ALA A 94 1.87 -13.00 13.30
C ALA A 94 2.41 -11.78 14.08
N ARG A 95 2.94 -11.97 15.28
CA ARG A 95 3.55 -10.91 16.09
C ARG A 95 4.76 -10.27 15.39
N GLN A 96 5.62 -11.06 14.75
CA GLN A 96 6.78 -10.55 14.02
C GLN A 96 6.36 -9.82 12.74
N LEU A 97 5.31 -10.30 12.07
CA LEU A 97 4.73 -9.59 10.94
C LEU A 97 4.14 -8.24 11.36
N ALA A 98 3.47 -8.16 12.53
CA ALA A 98 2.98 -6.89 13.07
C ALA A 98 4.12 -5.89 13.32
N PHE A 99 5.23 -6.34 13.93
CA PHE A 99 6.43 -5.49 14.07
C PHE A 99 7.03 -5.08 12.72
N LEU A 100 7.04 -5.98 11.74
CA LEU A 100 7.51 -5.68 10.40
C LEU A 100 6.64 -4.60 9.75
N VAL A 101 5.31 -4.70 9.85
CA VAL A 101 4.37 -3.66 9.37
C VAL A 101 4.71 -2.31 10.01
N ALA A 102 4.83 -2.26 11.33
CA ALA A 102 5.14 -1.02 12.04
C ALA A 102 6.51 -0.46 11.64
N ALA A 103 7.55 -1.29 11.57
CA ALA A 103 8.89 -0.88 11.16
C ALA A 103 8.91 -0.31 9.72
N VAL A 104 8.17 -0.93 8.81
CA VAL A 104 8.04 -0.48 7.42
C VAL A 104 7.35 0.89 7.35
N VAL A 105 6.26 1.09 8.11
CA VAL A 105 5.58 2.39 8.19
C VAL A 105 6.51 3.46 8.72
N LEU A 106 7.09 3.23 9.89
CA LEU A 106 7.95 4.22 10.57
C LEU A 106 9.19 4.57 9.74
N THR A 107 9.84 3.57 9.15
CA THR A 107 10.99 3.77 8.27
C THR A 107 10.58 4.54 7.00
N GLY A 108 9.46 4.16 6.38
CA GLY A 108 8.94 4.83 5.19
C GLY A 108 8.62 6.30 5.44
N VAL A 109 8.02 6.62 6.58
CA VAL A 109 7.75 8.01 7.00
C VAL A 109 9.04 8.74 7.31
N ALA A 110 9.97 8.15 8.08
CA ALA A 110 11.24 8.78 8.44
C ALA A 110 12.08 9.14 7.20
N VAL A 111 12.18 8.22 6.23
CA VAL A 111 12.89 8.47 4.97
C VAL A 111 12.17 9.55 4.14
N SER A 112 10.83 9.54 4.14
CA SER A 112 10.02 10.56 3.45
C SER A 112 10.24 11.96 4.01
N LEU A 113 10.37 12.08 5.34
CA LEU A 113 10.62 13.36 6.02
C LEU A 113 12.04 13.90 5.79
N ARG A 114 13.03 13.00 5.65
CA ARG A 114 14.43 13.40 5.36
C ARG A 114 14.64 13.94 3.95
N GLY A 115 13.63 13.90 3.09
CA GLY A 115 13.73 14.45 1.74
C GLY A 115 14.76 13.74 0.86
N PHE A 116 15.08 12.47 1.14
CA PHE A 116 16.05 11.71 0.37
C PHE A 116 15.59 11.58 -1.10
N VAL A 117 16.42 12.05 -2.02
CA VAL A 117 16.19 12.02 -3.47
C VAL A 117 17.16 11.02 -4.10
N PRO A 118 16.72 9.81 -4.46
CA PRO A 118 17.58 8.88 -5.18
C PRO A 118 18.06 9.48 -6.49
N ARG A 119 19.31 9.18 -6.89
CA ARG A 119 19.82 9.54 -8.21
C ARG A 119 18.93 8.91 -9.28
N PRO A 120 18.45 9.68 -10.28
CA PRO A 120 17.63 9.15 -11.33
C PRO A 120 18.41 8.10 -12.13
N GLY A 121 17.83 6.91 -12.31
CA GLY A 121 18.47 5.86 -13.09
C GLY A 121 17.82 4.49 -12.91
N ARG A 122 18.11 3.60 -13.83
CA ARG A 122 17.62 2.21 -13.83
C ARG A 122 17.89 1.47 -12.51
N ARG A 123 19.10 1.63 -11.95
CA ARG A 123 19.49 0.97 -10.69
C ARG A 123 18.58 1.40 -9.53
N SER A 124 18.29 2.69 -9.40
CA SER A 124 17.43 3.21 -8.34
C SER A 124 15.99 2.68 -8.48
N VAL A 125 15.49 2.60 -9.71
CA VAL A 125 14.14 2.08 -10.00
C VAL A 125 14.05 0.57 -9.71
N LEU A 126 15.06 -0.21 -10.12
CA LEU A 126 15.14 -1.66 -9.82
C LEU A 126 15.21 -1.92 -8.31
N LEU A 127 16.08 -1.20 -7.59
CA LEU A 127 16.19 -1.33 -6.12
C LEU A 127 14.92 -0.90 -5.40
N ALA A 128 14.30 0.19 -5.82
CA ALA A 128 13.02 0.61 -5.26
C ALA A 128 11.92 -0.43 -5.52
N GLY A 129 11.90 -1.04 -6.71
CA GLY A 129 11.01 -2.14 -7.06
C GLY A 129 11.23 -3.36 -6.18
N LEU A 130 12.48 -3.77 -5.96
CA LEU A 130 12.85 -4.87 -5.07
C LEU A 130 12.35 -4.63 -3.64
N ILE A 131 12.71 -3.47 -3.08
CA ILE A 131 12.30 -3.09 -1.71
C ILE A 131 10.77 -3.00 -1.61
N SER A 132 10.12 -2.35 -2.60
CA SER A 132 8.67 -2.26 -2.69
C SER A 132 8.00 -3.64 -2.82
N GLY A 133 8.66 -4.59 -3.49
CA GLY A 133 8.19 -5.97 -3.61
C GLY A 133 8.20 -6.70 -2.27
N VAL A 134 9.32 -6.66 -1.54
CA VAL A 134 9.43 -7.27 -0.20
C VAL A 134 8.41 -6.65 0.75
N MET A 135 8.46 -5.32 0.92
CA MET A 135 7.57 -4.58 1.81
C MET A 135 6.09 -4.74 1.41
N GLY A 136 5.79 -4.57 0.13
CA GLY A 136 4.42 -4.63 -0.38
C GLY A 136 3.79 -6.01 -0.27
N THR A 137 4.55 -7.08 -0.44
CA THR A 137 4.04 -8.45 -0.30
C THR A 137 3.91 -8.86 1.17
N ALA A 138 4.90 -8.52 2.00
CA ALA A 138 4.86 -8.89 3.41
C ALA A 138 3.90 -8.02 4.25
N THR A 139 3.73 -6.74 3.90
CA THR A 139 3.01 -5.76 4.74
C THR A 139 1.94 -4.95 4.00
N SER A 140 1.76 -5.14 2.69
CA SER A 140 0.94 -4.32 1.79
C SER A 140 1.41 -2.86 1.64
N ILE A 141 2.59 -2.49 2.16
CA ILE A 141 3.11 -1.12 2.20
C ILE A 141 4.30 -0.97 1.24
N GLY A 142 4.04 -1.03 -0.06
CA GLY A 142 5.07 -0.87 -1.09
C GLY A 142 5.27 0.58 -1.60
N GLY A 143 4.49 1.53 -1.08
CA GLY A 143 4.43 2.90 -1.59
C GLY A 143 5.68 3.74 -1.40
N PRO A 144 6.27 3.83 -0.21
CA PRO A 144 7.35 4.76 0.10
C PRO A 144 8.56 4.68 -0.83
N PRO A 145 9.15 3.50 -1.15
CA PRO A 145 10.29 3.41 -2.07
C PRO A 145 9.97 3.96 -3.47
N MET A 146 8.78 3.68 -3.97
CA MET A 146 8.35 4.12 -5.29
C MET A 146 8.05 5.61 -5.32
N ALA A 147 7.40 6.14 -4.28
CA ALA A 147 7.17 7.58 -4.13
C ALA A 147 8.46 8.40 -4.13
N MET A 148 9.56 7.85 -3.61
CA MET A 148 10.87 8.49 -3.63
C MET A 148 11.49 8.53 -5.03
N VAL A 149 11.41 7.43 -5.78
CA VAL A 149 12.00 7.34 -7.13
C VAL A 149 11.19 8.19 -8.12
N TRP A 150 9.87 8.23 -7.98
CA TRP A 150 8.98 8.96 -8.87
C TRP A 150 8.54 10.33 -8.34
N GLN A 151 9.18 10.87 -7.32
CA GLN A 151 8.83 12.17 -6.73
C GLN A 151 8.91 13.36 -7.71
N ARG A 152 9.60 13.19 -8.85
CA ARG A 152 9.65 14.19 -9.93
C ARG A 152 8.45 14.12 -10.88
N LEU A 153 7.69 13.03 -10.83
CA LEU A 153 6.42 12.93 -11.54
C LEU A 153 5.34 13.65 -10.74
N SER A 154 4.37 14.23 -11.43
CA SER A 154 3.27 14.95 -10.80
C SER A 154 1.94 14.68 -11.51
N GLY A 155 0.86 14.98 -10.84
CA GLY A 155 -0.50 14.92 -11.39
C GLY A 155 -0.87 13.52 -11.94
N PRO A 156 -1.58 13.47 -13.08
CA PRO A 156 -2.05 12.22 -13.69
C PRO A 156 -0.91 11.24 -14.00
N LYS A 157 0.27 11.73 -14.42
CA LYS A 157 1.41 10.89 -14.76
C LYS A 157 1.92 10.11 -13.55
N LEU A 158 2.03 10.75 -12.38
CA LEU A 158 2.41 10.07 -11.14
C LEU A 158 1.37 9.02 -10.76
N ARG A 159 0.08 9.40 -10.71
CA ARG A 159 -1.01 8.50 -10.30
C ARG A 159 -1.14 7.29 -11.21
N SER A 160 -1.13 7.48 -12.53
CA SER A 160 -1.19 6.38 -13.50
C SER A 160 0.02 5.45 -13.42
N THR A 161 1.25 6.01 -13.29
CA THR A 161 2.48 5.22 -13.19
C THR A 161 2.49 4.40 -11.91
N MET A 162 2.16 5.00 -10.76
CA MET A 162 2.05 4.31 -9.47
C MET A 162 0.97 3.23 -9.50
N SER A 163 -0.20 3.55 -10.05
CA SER A 163 -1.31 2.60 -10.13
C SER A 163 -1.02 1.42 -11.05
N GLY A 164 -0.37 1.65 -12.20
CA GLY A 164 0.07 0.57 -13.09
C GLY A 164 1.08 -0.36 -12.42
N PHE A 165 2.07 0.22 -11.75
CA PHE A 165 3.04 -0.53 -10.97
C PHE A 165 2.38 -1.33 -9.83
N PHE A 166 1.46 -0.72 -9.08
CA PHE A 166 0.81 -1.40 -7.96
C PHE A 166 -0.21 -2.43 -8.43
N LEU A 167 -0.94 -2.21 -9.52
CA LEU A 167 -1.87 -3.20 -10.05
C LEU A 167 -1.13 -4.48 -10.45
N ALA A 168 -0.11 -4.36 -11.29
CA ALA A 168 0.72 -5.50 -11.66
C ALA A 168 1.43 -6.13 -10.46
N GLY A 169 1.97 -5.28 -9.58
CA GLY A 169 2.70 -5.71 -8.39
C GLY A 169 1.82 -6.41 -7.35
N SER A 170 0.58 -5.95 -7.11
CA SER A 170 -0.35 -6.63 -6.21
C SER A 170 -0.84 -7.94 -6.79
N ALA A 171 -1.08 -8.01 -8.11
CA ALA A 171 -1.40 -9.27 -8.78
C ALA A 171 -0.28 -10.30 -8.61
N MET A 172 0.99 -9.91 -8.78
CA MET A 172 2.15 -10.78 -8.53
C MET A 172 2.22 -11.23 -7.07
N SER A 173 2.04 -10.30 -6.12
CA SER A 173 2.03 -10.60 -4.68
C SER A 173 0.91 -11.58 -4.31
N LEU A 174 -0.32 -11.32 -4.78
CA LEU A 174 -1.47 -12.19 -4.53
C LEU A 174 -1.30 -13.58 -5.15
N ALA A 175 -0.78 -13.67 -6.38
CA ALA A 175 -0.49 -14.96 -7.01
C ALA A 175 0.53 -15.78 -6.19
N THR A 176 1.59 -15.13 -5.71
CA THR A 176 2.62 -15.80 -4.90
C THR A 176 2.07 -16.20 -3.52
N LEU A 177 1.30 -15.32 -2.86
CA LEU A 177 0.66 -15.62 -1.56
C LEU A 177 -0.40 -16.72 -1.70
N ALA A 178 -1.14 -16.78 -2.80
CA ALA A 178 -2.07 -17.87 -3.07
C ALA A 178 -1.33 -19.20 -3.27
N ALA A 179 -0.21 -19.19 -3.99
CA ALA A 179 0.62 -20.39 -4.18
C ALA A 179 1.25 -20.91 -2.88
N THR A 180 1.48 -20.05 -1.89
CA THR A 180 1.96 -20.42 -0.54
C THR A 180 0.84 -20.73 0.46
N GLY A 181 -0.43 -20.69 0.03
CA GLY A 181 -1.59 -20.98 0.89
C GLY A 181 -1.95 -19.83 1.86
N ALA A 182 -1.39 -18.64 1.72
CA ALA A 182 -1.66 -17.51 2.60
C ALA A 182 -3.00 -16.80 2.33
N VAL A 183 -3.72 -17.18 1.26
CA VAL A 183 -5.04 -16.62 0.93
C VAL A 183 -6.13 -17.48 1.56
N HIS A 184 -6.82 -16.93 2.55
CA HIS A 184 -7.89 -17.62 3.27
C HIS A 184 -9.27 -17.09 2.87
N THR A 185 -10.32 -17.89 3.10
CA THR A 185 -11.72 -17.52 2.82
C THR A 185 -12.13 -16.24 3.57
N ASP A 186 -11.67 -16.08 4.81
CA ASP A 186 -11.93 -14.88 5.60
C ASP A 186 -11.34 -13.62 4.96
N SER A 187 -10.16 -13.71 4.35
CA SER A 187 -9.58 -12.58 3.61
C SER A 187 -10.47 -12.14 2.44
N LEU A 188 -11.07 -13.09 1.72
CA LEU A 188 -12.00 -12.78 0.62
C LEU A 188 -13.30 -12.16 1.14
N ARG A 189 -13.84 -12.72 2.24
CA ARG A 189 -15.04 -12.19 2.89
C ARG A 189 -14.84 -10.75 3.37
N TYR A 190 -13.78 -10.46 4.12
CA TYR A 190 -13.49 -9.11 4.59
C TYR A 190 -13.19 -8.14 3.44
N THR A 191 -12.54 -8.61 2.38
CA THR A 191 -12.36 -7.80 1.16
C THR A 191 -13.70 -7.41 0.55
N ALA A 192 -14.64 -8.34 0.42
CA ALA A 192 -15.97 -8.07 -0.11
C ALA A 192 -16.76 -7.09 0.77
N LEU A 193 -16.69 -7.24 2.09
CA LEU A 193 -17.35 -6.33 3.06
C LEU A 193 -16.75 -4.92 3.04
N LEU A 194 -15.46 -4.78 2.75
CA LEU A 194 -14.74 -3.50 2.72
C LEU A 194 -14.67 -2.88 1.31
N ALA A 195 -15.03 -3.61 0.27
CA ALA A 195 -15.06 -3.09 -1.10
C ALA A 195 -15.94 -1.82 -1.26
N PRO A 196 -17.12 -1.71 -0.62
CA PRO A 196 -17.90 -0.47 -0.65
C PRO A 196 -17.14 0.72 -0.05
N ALA A 197 -16.36 0.54 1.03
CA ALA A 197 -15.54 1.58 1.62
C ALA A 197 -14.46 2.06 0.64
N ALA A 198 -13.79 1.12 -0.03
CA ALA A 198 -12.81 1.43 -1.06
C ALA A 198 -13.44 2.21 -2.23
N ALA A 199 -14.62 1.79 -2.70
CA ALA A 199 -15.36 2.48 -3.74
C ALA A 199 -15.74 3.92 -3.34
N ILE A 200 -16.23 4.12 -2.11
CA ILE A 200 -16.51 5.45 -1.57
C ILE A 200 -15.26 6.32 -1.60
N GLY A 201 -14.11 5.80 -1.14
CA GLY A 201 -12.85 6.53 -1.19
C GLY A 201 -12.44 6.94 -2.59
N VAL A 202 -12.57 6.05 -3.58
CA VAL A 202 -12.30 6.33 -5.00
C VAL A 202 -13.24 7.43 -5.53
N LEU A 203 -14.53 7.34 -5.25
CA LEU A 203 -15.54 8.31 -5.70
C LEU A 203 -15.30 9.70 -5.10
N LEU A 204 -15.01 9.76 -3.80
CA LEU A 204 -14.73 11.01 -3.09
C LEU A 204 -13.40 11.65 -3.53
N ALA A 205 -12.43 10.86 -3.96
CA ALA A 205 -11.14 11.39 -4.42
C ALA A 205 -11.30 12.28 -5.67
N ARG A 206 -12.24 11.99 -6.57
CA ARG A 206 -12.43 12.74 -7.81
C ARG A 206 -12.70 14.25 -7.59
N PRO A 207 -13.74 14.65 -6.83
CA PRO A 207 -14.01 16.07 -6.57
C PRO A 207 -12.99 16.70 -5.60
N LEU A 208 -12.39 15.89 -4.70
CA LEU A 208 -11.45 16.40 -3.72
C LEU A 208 -10.03 16.58 -4.26
N SER A 209 -9.58 15.74 -5.20
CA SER A 209 -8.19 15.79 -5.70
C SER A 209 -7.80 17.13 -6.31
N SER A 210 -8.76 17.86 -6.90
CA SER A 210 -8.55 19.21 -7.43
C SER A 210 -8.45 20.30 -6.34
N ARG A 211 -8.97 20.03 -5.14
CA ARG A 211 -9.01 20.96 -3.99
C ARG A 211 -7.98 20.60 -2.91
N LEU A 212 -7.47 19.38 -2.93
CA LEU A 212 -6.50 18.91 -1.94
C LEU A 212 -5.09 19.39 -2.31
N ASP A 213 -4.44 20.06 -1.38
CA ASP A 213 -3.00 20.29 -1.43
C ASP A 213 -2.26 18.96 -1.23
N MET A 214 -1.57 18.50 -2.27
CA MET A 214 -0.84 17.22 -2.27
C MET A 214 0.16 17.13 -1.11
N ARG A 215 0.80 18.24 -0.72
CA ARG A 215 1.76 18.30 0.38
C ARG A 215 1.08 18.09 1.72
N ARG A 216 -0.05 18.74 1.95
CA ARG A 216 -0.86 18.58 3.16
C ARG A 216 -1.47 17.19 3.25
N THR A 217 -2.05 16.69 2.15
CA THR A 217 -2.62 15.35 2.07
C THR A 217 -1.59 14.27 2.41
N ARG A 218 -0.36 14.39 1.88
CA ARG A 218 0.74 13.49 2.20
C ARG A 218 1.15 13.58 3.68
N ALA A 219 1.20 14.80 4.24
CA ALA A 219 1.53 14.99 5.65
C ALA A 219 0.48 14.35 6.58
N VAL A 220 -0.81 14.54 6.29
CA VAL A 220 -1.91 13.92 7.06
C VAL A 220 -1.85 12.40 6.96
N ALA A 221 -1.63 11.84 5.75
CA ALA A 221 -1.48 10.40 5.57
C ALA A 221 -0.31 9.84 6.41
N MET A 222 0.82 10.53 6.46
CA MET A 222 1.98 10.12 7.25
C MET A 222 1.70 10.18 8.76
N VAL A 223 1.03 11.22 9.26
CA VAL A 223 0.67 11.35 10.67
C VAL A 223 -0.27 10.21 11.09
N LEU A 224 -1.31 9.95 10.31
CA LEU A 224 -2.25 8.85 10.58
C LEU A 224 -1.56 7.49 10.54
N ALA A 225 -0.65 7.28 9.60
CA ALA A 225 0.12 6.05 9.49
C ALA A 225 1.03 5.83 10.71
N VAL A 226 1.72 6.87 11.18
CA VAL A 226 2.54 6.80 12.40
C VAL A 226 1.68 6.49 13.62
N ALA A 227 0.55 7.17 13.77
CA ALA A 227 -0.37 6.93 14.89
C ALA A 227 -0.85 5.46 14.90
N SER A 228 -1.30 4.94 13.75
CA SER A 228 -1.74 3.55 13.63
C SER A 228 -0.61 2.54 13.90
N ALA A 229 0.59 2.79 13.37
CA ALA A 229 1.75 1.93 13.62
C ALA A 229 2.19 1.95 15.09
N THR A 230 2.09 3.09 15.76
CA THR A 230 2.40 3.21 17.19
C THR A 230 1.41 2.41 18.03
N VAL A 231 0.11 2.50 17.74
CA VAL A 231 -0.91 1.69 18.40
C VAL A 231 -0.64 0.20 18.20
N LEU A 232 -0.33 -0.21 16.95
CA LEU A 232 0.02 -1.59 16.64
C LEU A 232 1.20 -2.10 17.47
N VAL A 233 2.25 -1.29 17.64
CA VAL A 233 3.41 -1.67 18.47
C VAL A 233 3.03 -1.80 19.94
N ILE A 234 2.29 -0.84 20.48
CA ILE A 234 1.87 -0.86 21.90
C ILE A 234 1.08 -2.13 22.20
N GLN A 235 0.17 -2.53 21.33
CA GLN A 235 -0.64 -3.74 21.51
C GLN A 235 0.17 -5.05 21.53
N GLN A 236 1.38 -5.08 20.95
CA GLN A 236 2.22 -6.27 21.01
C GLN A 236 2.87 -6.49 22.39
N PHE A 237 2.77 -5.50 23.29
CA PHE A 237 3.32 -5.54 24.64
C PHE A 237 2.23 -5.67 25.73
N LEU A 238 0.96 -5.57 25.36
CA LEU A 238 -0.20 -5.76 26.25
C LEU A 238 -0.74 -7.20 26.14
#